data_f535b2f848acd934dcb4eb4e74549cc5
#
_entry.id   f535b2f848acd934dcb4eb4e74549cc5
#
_cell.length_a   1.000
_cell.length_b   1.000
_cell.length_c   1.000
_cell.angle_alpha   90.00
_cell.angle_beta   90.00
_cell.angle_gamma   90.00
#
_symmetry.space_group_name_H-M   'P 1'
#
loop_
_entity.id
_entity.type
_entity.pdbx_description
1 polymer ?
#
loop_
_entity_poly.entity_id
_entity_poly.type
_entity_poly.pdbx_seq_one_letter_code
_entity_poly.pdbx_strand_id
1 'polypeptide(L)'
;MTLRIFSPEEARRTGTLKWTGITRKDGSPTIGAWVAEMDFGTSPAVAAAMKAAIDEGLLGYQPKWLASAIADATASFQAERFGWSLEPAQVRLVASVLPALEAVIRNLVPEGAPVIVPTPAYMPFLTIPVDLGHPVIEVPSLRGGAAGGRGWALDLEGIRRGLEAGAGLVILCNPWNPTGRVLSEAELRAFDAVLDGSDALVFSDEIHSPLVLDDLPFISYARVSQAAAARTVTATAASKGWNIAGLPSAQVILLDDSLAKRWDSFGQRLAFGASVIGTIGQITAYTSTDSWQSEVLDYIRLNVDAVEQALANSPIAFTRPEGTYLTWWGFEGLGLEPSPGVAMRELAGIGVNDGKDLGADYSQWARVNLATSHEVVADIIERTLALISGASLR
;
A
#
# COMPACT_ATOMS: atom_id res chain seq x y z
N MET A 1 11.41 -4.50 -24.59
CA MET A 1 11.46 -4.17 -23.17
C MET A 1 11.17 -2.69 -23.03
N THR A 2 10.05 -2.35 -22.44
CA THR A 2 9.61 -0.94 -22.23
C THR A 2 10.03 -0.42 -20.87
N LEU A 3 10.43 -1.33 -19.95
CA LEU A 3 10.85 -1.01 -18.60
C LEU A 3 12.20 -0.32 -18.57
N ARG A 4 12.22 0.93 -18.09
CA ARG A 4 13.44 1.67 -17.78
C ARG A 4 13.82 1.43 -16.33
N ILE A 5 15.03 0.95 -16.11
CA ILE A 5 15.58 0.73 -14.77
C ILE A 5 16.62 1.81 -14.51
N PHE A 6 16.47 2.58 -13.43
CA PHE A 6 17.44 3.60 -13.05
C PHE A 6 18.64 2.96 -12.35
N SER A 7 19.83 3.37 -12.75
CA SER A 7 21.03 3.09 -11.96
C SER A 7 20.98 3.83 -10.62
N PRO A 8 21.74 3.40 -9.60
CA PRO A 8 21.83 4.13 -8.32
C PRO A 8 22.22 5.61 -8.50
N GLU A 9 23.08 5.92 -9.46
CA GLU A 9 23.48 7.29 -9.77
C GLU A 9 22.33 8.09 -10.39
N GLU A 10 21.63 7.52 -11.37
CA GLU A 10 20.46 8.16 -11.99
C GLU A 10 19.36 8.42 -10.95
N ALA A 11 19.07 7.44 -10.09
CA ALA A 11 18.05 7.55 -9.05
C ALA A 11 18.39 8.66 -8.03
N ARG A 12 19.65 8.77 -7.62
CA ARG A 12 20.11 9.90 -6.76
C ARG A 12 20.03 11.23 -7.49
N ARG A 13 20.44 11.29 -8.76
CA ARG A 13 20.38 12.52 -9.56
C ARG A 13 18.98 13.03 -9.78
N THR A 14 17.97 12.14 -9.91
CA THR A 14 16.56 12.51 -9.99
C THR A 14 16.05 13.14 -8.71
N GLY A 15 16.71 12.88 -7.56
CA GLY A 15 16.38 13.49 -6.28
C GLY A 15 15.01 13.07 -5.72
N THR A 16 14.55 11.87 -6.06
CA THR A 16 13.28 11.35 -5.52
C THR A 16 13.33 11.22 -4.01
N LEU A 17 12.18 11.30 -3.35
CA LEU A 17 12.07 11.15 -1.90
C LEU A 17 12.69 9.83 -1.43
N LYS A 18 12.56 8.77 -2.19
CA LYS A 18 13.16 7.46 -1.91
C LYS A 18 14.67 7.54 -1.68
N TRP A 19 15.39 8.35 -2.47
CA TRP A 19 16.84 8.45 -2.44
C TRP A 19 17.39 9.62 -1.63
N THR A 20 16.56 10.56 -1.23
CA THR A 20 16.96 11.80 -0.52
C THR A 20 16.36 11.93 0.87
N GLY A 21 15.27 11.20 1.18
CA GLY A 21 14.50 11.40 2.40
C GLY A 21 15.11 10.78 3.66
N ILE A 22 16.04 9.84 3.54
CA ILE A 22 16.77 9.23 4.67
C ILE A 22 18.26 9.31 4.43
N THR A 23 18.98 9.87 5.41
CA THR A 23 20.45 9.93 5.44
C THR A 23 20.95 9.34 6.77
N ARG A 24 22.23 9.00 6.83
CA ARG A 24 22.93 8.71 8.09
C ARG A 24 23.03 9.96 8.96
N LYS A 25 23.34 9.77 10.25
CA LYS A 25 23.53 10.90 11.19
C LYS A 25 24.64 11.87 10.78
N ASP A 26 25.66 11.40 10.07
CA ASP A 26 26.75 12.20 9.52
C ASP A 26 26.38 12.95 8.22
N GLY A 27 25.15 12.79 7.75
CA GLY A 27 24.63 13.37 6.51
C GLY A 27 24.97 12.58 5.26
N SER A 28 25.71 11.46 5.35
CA SER A 28 26.00 10.62 4.19
C SER A 28 24.75 9.92 3.65
N PRO A 29 24.68 9.74 2.31
CA PRO A 29 23.50 9.16 1.67
C PRO A 29 23.33 7.68 2.01
N THR A 30 22.08 7.22 1.95
CA THR A 30 21.72 5.80 2.07
C THR A 30 21.24 5.23 0.74
N ILE A 31 21.16 3.91 0.64
CA ILE A 31 20.35 3.24 -0.37
C ILE A 31 18.88 3.46 0.01
N GLY A 32 18.08 3.99 -0.91
CA GLY A 32 16.65 4.24 -0.66
C GLY A 32 15.83 2.96 -0.77
N ALA A 33 15.43 2.39 0.37
CA ALA A 33 14.63 1.18 0.44
C ALA A 33 13.42 1.30 1.39
N TRP A 34 12.85 2.50 1.54
CA TRP A 34 11.83 2.82 2.55
C TRP A 34 10.47 3.23 1.98
N VAL A 35 10.40 4.32 1.21
CA VAL A 35 9.13 4.84 0.68
C VAL A 35 8.63 3.98 -0.48
N ALA A 36 7.30 3.91 -0.62
CA ALA A 36 6.67 3.14 -1.69
C ALA A 36 6.72 3.90 -3.04
N GLU A 37 7.93 4.01 -3.59
CA GLU A 37 8.28 4.48 -4.94
C GLU A 37 9.14 3.45 -5.64
N MET A 38 9.12 3.44 -6.98
CA MET A 38 9.92 2.52 -7.81
C MET A 38 11.04 3.27 -8.52
N ASP A 39 12.15 2.58 -8.77
CA ASP A 39 13.25 3.08 -9.59
C ASP A 39 13.12 2.67 -11.06
N PHE A 40 11.88 2.61 -11.57
CA PHE A 40 11.55 2.17 -12.93
C PHE A 40 10.89 3.26 -13.78
N GLY A 41 10.75 4.49 -13.24
CA GLY A 41 9.95 5.52 -13.87
C GLY A 41 8.47 5.17 -13.86
N THR A 42 7.75 5.51 -14.91
CA THR A 42 6.34 5.11 -15.15
C THR A 42 6.17 4.60 -16.58
N SER A 43 5.01 4.00 -16.89
CA SER A 43 4.69 3.55 -18.26
C SER A 43 4.90 4.68 -19.28
N PRO A 44 5.53 4.38 -20.43
CA PRO A 44 5.68 5.35 -21.53
C PRO A 44 4.35 5.92 -22.01
N ALA A 45 3.29 5.10 -22.05
CA ALA A 45 1.95 5.56 -22.41
C ALA A 45 1.39 6.57 -21.40
N VAL A 46 1.54 6.28 -20.10
CA VAL A 46 1.14 7.20 -19.00
C VAL A 46 1.91 8.52 -19.11
N ALA A 47 3.24 8.45 -19.28
CA ALA A 47 4.07 9.64 -19.40
C ALA A 47 3.70 10.47 -20.64
N ALA A 48 3.42 9.82 -21.76
CA ALA A 48 3.01 10.51 -23.01
C ALA A 48 1.66 11.21 -22.85
N ALA A 49 0.66 10.54 -22.26
CA ALA A 49 -0.66 11.13 -22.02
C ALA A 49 -0.59 12.36 -21.11
N MET A 50 0.21 12.29 -20.04
CA MET A 50 0.40 13.44 -19.14
C MET A 50 1.09 14.61 -19.86
N LYS A 51 2.10 14.35 -20.68
CA LYS A 51 2.76 15.40 -21.49
C LYS A 51 1.79 16.04 -22.48
N ALA A 52 1.02 15.23 -23.21
CA ALA A 52 0.02 15.74 -24.14
C ALA A 52 -1.01 16.64 -23.44
N ALA A 53 -1.49 16.26 -22.27
CA ALA A 53 -2.42 17.07 -21.49
C ALA A 53 -1.81 18.43 -21.08
N ILE A 54 -0.52 18.47 -20.76
CA ILE A 54 0.21 19.71 -20.47
C ILE A 54 0.35 20.56 -21.73
N ASP A 55 0.72 19.96 -22.86
CA ASP A 55 0.92 20.65 -24.14
C ASP A 55 -0.40 21.22 -24.66
N GLU A 56 -1.53 20.57 -24.41
CA GLU A 56 -2.89 21.05 -24.71
C GLU A 56 -3.41 22.09 -23.71
N GLY A 57 -2.64 22.43 -22.67
CA GLY A 57 -2.99 23.45 -21.67
C GLY A 57 -4.01 23.01 -20.63
N LEU A 58 -4.19 21.71 -20.40
CA LEU A 58 -5.14 21.16 -19.42
C LEU A 58 -4.60 21.33 -17.97
N LEU A 59 -4.33 22.57 -17.57
CA LEU A 59 -3.69 22.96 -16.30
C LEU A 59 -4.64 23.74 -15.36
N GLY A 60 -5.89 23.93 -15.79
CA GLY A 60 -6.91 24.63 -15.01
C GLY A 60 -7.60 23.74 -13.97
N TYR A 61 -8.76 24.22 -13.51
CA TYR A 61 -9.62 23.43 -12.64
C TYR A 61 -10.09 22.14 -13.30
N GLN A 62 -10.36 21.15 -12.50
CA GLN A 62 -10.82 19.83 -12.97
C GLN A 62 -12.11 19.93 -13.77
N PRO A 63 -12.11 19.52 -15.06
CA PRO A 63 -13.31 19.51 -15.86
C PRO A 63 -14.24 18.36 -15.44
N LYS A 64 -15.56 18.58 -15.54
CA LYS A 64 -16.54 17.58 -15.08
C LYS A 64 -16.41 16.22 -15.78
N TRP A 65 -16.05 16.22 -17.08
CA TRP A 65 -15.87 14.97 -17.84
C TRP A 65 -14.77 14.07 -17.27
N LEU A 66 -13.77 14.66 -16.62
CA LEU A 66 -12.63 13.91 -16.09
C LEU A 66 -13.02 12.97 -14.95
N ALA A 67 -13.95 13.40 -14.07
CA ALA A 67 -14.49 12.55 -13.01
C ALA A 67 -15.28 11.36 -13.57
N SER A 68 -16.04 11.55 -14.65
CA SER A 68 -16.73 10.45 -15.34
C SER A 68 -15.72 9.51 -16.01
N ALA A 69 -14.74 10.05 -16.73
CA ALA A 69 -13.75 9.24 -17.43
C ALA A 69 -12.92 8.36 -16.50
N ILE A 70 -12.51 8.87 -15.32
CA ILE A 70 -11.79 8.04 -14.35
C ILE A 70 -12.71 7.00 -13.69
N ALA A 71 -14.00 7.30 -13.50
CA ALA A 71 -14.96 6.33 -12.99
C ALA A 71 -15.17 5.18 -13.98
N ASP A 72 -15.34 5.49 -15.27
CA ASP A 72 -15.44 4.50 -16.35
C ASP A 72 -14.16 3.66 -16.45
N ALA A 73 -12.99 4.29 -16.43
CA ALA A 73 -11.70 3.61 -16.49
C ALA A 73 -11.48 2.69 -15.28
N THR A 74 -11.86 3.14 -14.07
CA THR A 74 -11.77 2.33 -12.86
C THR A 74 -12.71 1.13 -12.93
N ALA A 75 -13.95 1.32 -13.35
CA ALA A 75 -14.92 0.22 -13.49
C ALA A 75 -14.45 -0.82 -14.51
N SER A 76 -13.94 -0.39 -15.66
CA SER A 76 -13.37 -1.28 -16.68
C SER A 76 -12.16 -2.04 -16.17
N PHE A 77 -11.23 -1.36 -15.51
CA PHE A 77 -10.03 -1.99 -14.92
C PHE A 77 -10.38 -3.04 -13.87
N GLN A 78 -11.33 -2.75 -12.96
CA GLN A 78 -11.77 -3.68 -11.95
C GLN A 78 -12.44 -4.91 -12.57
N ALA A 79 -13.24 -4.72 -13.62
CA ALA A 79 -13.89 -5.81 -14.34
C ALA A 79 -12.87 -6.70 -15.07
N GLU A 80 -11.96 -6.10 -15.83
CA GLU A 80 -10.99 -6.82 -16.66
C GLU A 80 -9.90 -7.51 -15.82
N ARG A 81 -9.39 -6.81 -14.80
CA ARG A 81 -8.26 -7.30 -14.02
C ARG A 81 -8.66 -8.24 -12.89
N PHE A 82 -9.80 -7.98 -12.23
CA PHE A 82 -10.22 -8.69 -11.02
C PHE A 82 -11.62 -9.34 -11.15
N GLY A 83 -12.26 -9.28 -12.31
CA GLY A 83 -13.61 -9.80 -12.50
C GLY A 83 -14.65 -9.12 -11.61
N TRP A 84 -14.44 -7.85 -11.25
CA TRP A 84 -15.36 -7.08 -10.42
C TRP A 84 -16.14 -6.07 -11.25
N SER A 85 -17.38 -6.43 -11.59
CA SER A 85 -18.29 -5.53 -12.31
C SER A 85 -18.76 -4.41 -11.40
N LEU A 86 -18.51 -3.18 -11.82
CA LEU A 86 -18.90 -1.96 -11.14
C LEU A 86 -19.69 -1.06 -12.10
N GLU A 87 -20.70 -0.37 -11.59
CA GLU A 87 -21.29 0.77 -12.27
C GLU A 87 -20.40 2.00 -12.05
N PRO A 88 -20.06 2.79 -13.06
CA PRO A 88 -19.25 4.01 -12.89
C PRO A 88 -19.81 4.95 -11.82
N ALA A 89 -21.14 4.96 -11.62
CA ALA A 89 -21.81 5.73 -10.59
C ALA A 89 -21.46 5.31 -9.15
N GLN A 90 -20.82 4.16 -8.95
CA GLN A 90 -20.31 3.68 -7.65
C GLN A 90 -18.91 4.20 -7.33
N VAL A 91 -18.23 4.81 -8.30
CA VAL A 91 -16.86 5.31 -8.17
C VAL A 91 -16.86 6.82 -7.92
N ARG A 92 -16.08 7.27 -6.95
CA ARG A 92 -15.90 8.69 -6.61
C ARG A 92 -14.43 9.06 -6.71
N LEU A 93 -14.13 10.13 -7.44
CA LEU A 93 -12.78 10.69 -7.48
C LEU A 93 -12.46 11.42 -6.17
N VAL A 94 -11.26 11.17 -5.64
CA VAL A 94 -10.70 11.85 -4.45
C VAL A 94 -9.24 12.18 -4.71
N ALA A 95 -8.66 13.08 -3.91
CA ALA A 95 -7.27 13.47 -4.07
C ALA A 95 -6.29 12.31 -3.76
N SER A 96 -6.54 11.56 -2.69
CA SER A 96 -5.68 10.45 -2.26
C SER A 96 -6.44 9.56 -1.28
N VAL A 97 -5.91 8.36 -1.04
CA VAL A 97 -6.47 7.37 -0.11
C VAL A 97 -6.49 7.89 1.34
N LEU A 98 -5.44 8.56 1.81
CA LEU A 98 -5.39 9.06 3.19
C LEU A 98 -6.40 10.18 3.46
N PRO A 99 -6.57 11.23 2.64
CA PRO A 99 -7.67 12.17 2.77
C PRO A 99 -9.06 11.51 2.72
N ALA A 100 -9.23 10.41 1.99
CA ALA A 100 -10.48 9.65 2.00
C ALA A 100 -10.69 8.95 3.35
N LEU A 101 -9.66 8.35 3.94
CA LEU A 101 -9.71 7.78 5.30
C LEU A 101 -10.06 8.84 6.34
N GLU A 102 -9.39 10.01 6.31
CA GLU A 102 -9.72 11.13 7.21
C GLU A 102 -11.19 11.55 7.09
N ALA A 103 -11.71 11.62 5.87
CA ALA A 103 -13.10 11.99 5.63
C ALA A 103 -14.07 10.92 6.15
N VAL A 104 -13.77 9.63 6.00
CA VAL A 104 -14.55 8.53 6.61
C VAL A 104 -14.58 8.68 8.11
N ILE A 105 -13.42 8.85 8.76
CA ILE A 105 -13.35 8.97 10.21
C ILE A 105 -14.17 10.18 10.70
N ARG A 106 -13.99 11.36 10.10
CA ARG A 106 -14.66 12.59 10.51
C ARG A 106 -16.17 12.59 10.31
N ASN A 107 -16.69 11.89 9.31
CA ASN A 107 -18.09 12.07 8.88
C ASN A 107 -18.94 10.80 8.99
N LEU A 108 -18.32 9.63 9.08
CA LEU A 108 -19.04 8.36 9.06
C LEU A 108 -18.86 7.54 10.34
N VAL A 109 -17.76 7.75 11.08
CA VAL A 109 -17.47 7.05 12.35
C VAL A 109 -18.08 7.85 13.51
N PRO A 110 -18.75 7.21 14.48
CA PRO A 110 -19.25 7.89 15.67
C PRO A 110 -18.11 8.58 16.44
N GLU A 111 -18.37 9.79 16.95
CA GLU A 111 -17.36 10.59 17.66
C GLU A 111 -16.72 9.80 18.81
N GLY A 112 -15.38 9.78 18.84
CA GLY A 112 -14.60 9.09 19.86
C GLY A 112 -14.62 7.57 19.79
N ALA A 113 -15.36 6.96 18.86
CA ALA A 113 -15.35 5.51 18.70
C ALA A 113 -13.96 5.01 18.28
N PRO A 114 -13.43 3.92 18.87
CA PRO A 114 -12.14 3.38 18.50
C PRO A 114 -12.08 2.94 17.03
N VAL A 115 -10.85 2.97 16.47
CA VAL A 115 -10.54 2.44 15.15
C VAL A 115 -9.63 1.23 15.31
N ILE A 116 -10.07 0.09 14.78
CA ILE A 116 -9.26 -1.15 14.76
C ILE A 116 -8.28 -1.08 13.60
N VAL A 117 -7.01 -1.33 13.90
CA VAL A 117 -5.93 -1.42 12.91
C VAL A 117 -5.20 -2.75 13.10
N PRO A 118 -5.39 -3.74 12.19
CA PRO A 118 -4.54 -4.92 12.14
C PRO A 118 -3.09 -4.51 11.88
N THR A 119 -2.17 -4.91 12.76
CA THR A 119 -0.75 -4.56 12.66
C THR A 119 0.12 -5.79 12.34
N PRO A 120 1.28 -5.63 11.65
CA PRO A 120 1.92 -4.36 11.29
C PRO A 120 1.10 -3.62 10.20
N ALA A 121 1.09 -2.30 10.26
CA ALA A 121 0.28 -1.47 9.39
C ALA A 121 1.06 -0.30 8.78
N TYR A 122 0.55 0.30 7.73
CA TYR A 122 1.04 1.56 7.20
C TYR A 122 0.88 2.67 8.26
N MET A 123 1.98 3.35 8.61
CA MET A 123 2.06 4.27 9.74
C MET A 123 0.90 5.27 9.87
N PRO A 124 0.40 5.90 8.80
CA PRO A 124 -0.74 6.81 8.88
C PRO A 124 -2.04 6.18 9.39
N PHE A 125 -2.20 4.86 9.29
CA PHE A 125 -3.38 4.18 9.86
C PHE A 125 -3.35 4.17 11.39
N LEU A 126 -2.17 4.29 12.00
CA LEU A 126 -1.98 4.38 13.44
C LEU A 126 -2.07 5.82 13.97
N THR A 127 -1.74 6.82 13.14
CA THR A 127 -1.66 8.22 13.58
C THR A 127 -2.89 9.04 13.22
N ILE A 128 -3.43 8.89 12.00
CA ILE A 128 -4.59 9.67 11.54
C ILE A 128 -5.81 9.54 12.48
N PRO A 129 -6.23 8.34 12.93
CA PRO A 129 -7.37 8.25 13.86
C PRO A 129 -7.10 9.01 15.16
N VAL A 130 -5.89 8.88 15.73
CA VAL A 130 -5.50 9.57 16.97
C VAL A 130 -5.54 11.08 16.80
N ASP A 131 -4.99 11.60 15.70
CA ASP A 131 -5.01 13.03 15.37
C ASP A 131 -6.44 13.57 15.21
N LEU A 132 -7.39 12.68 14.88
CA LEU A 132 -8.81 13.00 14.74
C LEU A 132 -9.63 12.75 16.01
N GLY A 133 -8.99 12.36 17.11
CA GLY A 133 -9.66 12.13 18.41
C GLY A 133 -10.28 10.73 18.58
N HIS A 134 -9.86 9.77 17.75
CA HIS A 134 -10.32 8.38 17.82
C HIS A 134 -9.21 7.48 18.36
N PRO A 135 -9.41 6.75 19.45
CA PRO A 135 -8.43 5.77 19.94
C PRO A 135 -8.16 4.69 18.89
N VAL A 136 -6.92 4.28 18.75
CA VAL A 136 -6.53 3.13 17.92
C VAL A 136 -6.48 1.87 18.78
N ILE A 137 -7.12 0.81 18.33
CA ILE A 137 -6.97 -0.54 18.84
C ILE A 137 -6.06 -1.28 17.86
N GLU A 138 -4.76 -1.38 18.19
CA GLU A 138 -3.85 -2.23 17.44
C GLU A 138 -4.20 -3.70 17.68
N VAL A 139 -4.36 -4.47 16.60
CA VAL A 139 -4.57 -5.91 16.65
C VAL A 139 -3.38 -6.60 15.99
N PRO A 140 -2.41 -7.09 16.79
CA PRO A 140 -1.24 -7.76 16.26
C PRO A 140 -1.62 -9.01 15.46
N SER A 141 -1.01 -9.16 14.30
CA SER A 141 -1.28 -10.27 13.38
C SER A 141 -0.62 -11.56 13.85
N LEU A 142 -1.22 -12.68 13.49
CA LEU A 142 -0.72 -14.00 13.82
C LEU A 142 0.40 -14.41 12.86
N ARG A 143 1.57 -14.80 13.41
CA ARG A 143 2.66 -15.41 12.65
C ARG A 143 2.43 -16.90 12.47
N GLY A 144 2.83 -17.44 11.32
CA GLY A 144 2.67 -18.86 11.01
C GLY A 144 1.33 -19.19 10.35
N GLY A 145 0.47 -18.19 10.16
CA GLY A 145 -0.81 -18.32 9.50
C GLY A 145 -1.87 -19.10 10.30
N ALA A 146 -3.15 -18.83 10.09
CA ALA A 146 -4.20 -19.77 10.44
C ALA A 146 -4.03 -21.01 9.55
N ALA A 147 -4.29 -22.20 10.07
CA ALA A 147 -4.17 -23.54 9.48
C ALA A 147 -3.88 -23.56 7.96
N GLY A 148 -2.60 -23.62 7.59
CA GLY A 148 -2.15 -23.66 6.19
C GLY A 148 -1.84 -22.29 5.54
N GLY A 149 -1.88 -21.20 6.29
CA GLY A 149 -1.60 -19.84 5.81
C GLY A 149 -0.12 -19.54 5.61
N ARG A 150 0.16 -18.65 4.68
CA ARG A 150 1.51 -18.25 4.27
C ARG A 150 2.00 -17.07 5.11
N GLY A 151 2.51 -17.36 6.30
CA GLY A 151 3.31 -16.41 7.09
C GLY A 151 2.54 -15.47 8.02
N TRP A 152 1.56 -14.71 7.56
CA TRP A 152 0.81 -13.71 8.35
C TRP A 152 -0.70 -13.88 8.18
N ALA A 153 -1.46 -13.75 9.26
CA ALA A 153 -2.92 -13.80 9.24
C ALA A 153 -3.53 -12.75 10.16
N LEU A 154 -4.76 -12.35 9.90
CA LEU A 154 -5.54 -11.49 10.79
C LEU A 154 -5.83 -12.24 12.10
N ASP A 155 -5.66 -11.58 13.25
CA ASP A 155 -6.21 -12.06 14.52
C ASP A 155 -7.70 -11.70 14.59
N LEU A 156 -8.54 -12.58 14.06
CA LEU A 156 -9.98 -12.40 14.01
C LEU A 156 -10.60 -12.27 15.41
N GLU A 157 -10.02 -12.95 16.39
CA GLU A 157 -10.46 -12.87 17.79
C GLU A 157 -10.11 -11.52 18.41
N GLY A 158 -8.91 -10.98 18.09
CA GLY A 158 -8.51 -9.64 18.48
C GLY A 158 -9.42 -8.57 17.86
N ILE A 159 -9.78 -8.73 16.58
CA ILE A 159 -10.74 -7.85 15.89
C ILE A 159 -12.10 -7.91 16.59
N ARG A 160 -12.61 -9.11 16.90
CA ARG A 160 -13.89 -9.27 17.61
C ARG A 160 -13.90 -8.55 18.96
N ARG A 161 -12.84 -8.70 19.74
CA ARG A 161 -12.69 -7.96 21.02
C ARG A 161 -12.69 -6.44 20.82
N GLY A 162 -12.06 -5.96 19.76
CA GLY A 162 -12.09 -4.53 19.40
C GLY A 162 -13.50 -4.03 19.05
N LEU A 163 -14.28 -4.84 18.33
CA LEU A 163 -15.68 -4.53 18.01
C LEU A 163 -16.55 -4.53 19.28
N GLU A 164 -16.37 -5.49 20.17
CA GLU A 164 -17.04 -5.54 21.48
C GLU A 164 -16.68 -4.34 22.37
N ALA A 165 -15.50 -3.76 22.19
CA ALA A 165 -15.08 -2.53 22.85
C ALA A 165 -15.67 -1.26 22.21
N GLY A 166 -16.53 -1.40 21.18
CA GLY A 166 -17.28 -0.31 20.57
C GLY A 166 -16.54 0.36 19.39
N ALA A 167 -15.63 -0.33 18.73
CA ALA A 167 -14.95 0.23 17.54
C ALA A 167 -15.97 0.54 16.43
N GLY A 168 -15.84 1.73 15.84
CA GLY A 168 -16.70 2.21 14.75
C GLY A 168 -16.10 2.02 13.36
N LEU A 169 -14.82 1.65 13.26
CA LEU A 169 -14.13 1.44 11.99
C LEU A 169 -13.07 0.34 12.13
N VAL A 170 -12.93 -0.47 11.08
CA VAL A 170 -11.76 -1.34 10.87
C VAL A 170 -11.04 -0.88 9.61
N ILE A 171 -9.72 -0.68 9.68
CA ILE A 171 -8.89 -0.39 8.51
C ILE A 171 -8.30 -1.70 8.00
N LEU A 172 -8.73 -2.14 6.81
CA LEU A 172 -8.24 -3.33 6.13
C LEU A 172 -7.34 -2.92 4.96
N CYS A 173 -6.10 -3.36 4.95
CA CYS A 173 -5.17 -3.15 3.82
C CYS A 173 -4.97 -4.46 3.06
N ASN A 174 -5.36 -4.50 1.78
CA ASN A 174 -5.23 -5.69 0.94
C ASN A 174 -4.92 -5.33 -0.52
N PRO A 175 -3.79 -5.69 -1.10
CA PRO A 175 -2.62 -6.40 -0.51
C PRO A 175 -2.02 -5.67 0.69
N TRP A 176 -1.59 -6.44 1.67
CA TRP A 176 -1.27 -5.94 3.01
C TRP A 176 0.16 -5.37 3.12
N ASN A 177 0.28 -4.08 3.25
CA ASN A 177 1.52 -3.38 3.56
C ASN A 177 1.73 -3.31 5.10
N PRO A 178 2.80 -3.90 5.66
CA PRO A 178 4.05 -4.29 4.98
C PRO A 178 4.22 -5.80 4.73
N THR A 179 3.31 -6.66 5.14
CA THR A 179 3.51 -8.11 5.13
C THR A 179 3.55 -8.74 3.74
N GLY A 180 3.03 -8.01 2.74
CA GLY A 180 2.91 -8.49 1.37
C GLY A 180 1.81 -9.54 1.14
N ARG A 181 0.97 -9.82 2.14
CA ARG A 181 -0.14 -10.78 1.98
C ARG A 181 -1.20 -10.27 1.01
N VAL A 182 -1.74 -11.20 0.22
CA VAL A 182 -3.00 -11.05 -0.51
C VAL A 182 -4.01 -11.96 0.17
N LEU A 183 -5.00 -11.37 0.83
CA LEU A 183 -5.98 -12.15 1.57
C LEU A 183 -6.87 -12.96 0.62
N SER A 184 -6.99 -14.25 0.87
CA SER A 184 -7.87 -15.15 0.12
C SER A 184 -9.34 -14.84 0.39
N GLU A 185 -10.23 -15.29 -0.50
CA GLU A 185 -11.68 -15.17 -0.30
C GLU A 185 -12.14 -15.80 1.02
N ALA A 186 -11.55 -16.93 1.40
CA ALA A 186 -11.87 -17.60 2.66
C ALA A 186 -11.48 -16.75 3.88
N GLU A 187 -10.31 -16.11 3.86
CA GLU A 187 -9.88 -15.20 4.92
C GLU A 187 -10.77 -13.95 4.99
N LEU A 188 -11.12 -13.38 3.84
CA LEU A 188 -12.02 -12.21 3.77
C LEU A 188 -13.44 -12.56 4.24
N ARG A 189 -13.94 -13.74 3.93
CA ARG A 189 -15.24 -14.21 4.46
C ARG A 189 -15.20 -14.49 5.96
N ALA A 190 -14.11 -15.04 6.47
CA ALA A 190 -13.91 -15.23 7.90
C ALA A 190 -13.84 -13.88 8.64
N PHE A 191 -13.17 -12.88 8.05
CA PHE A 191 -13.16 -11.51 8.55
C PHE A 191 -14.57 -10.88 8.53
N ASP A 192 -15.32 -11.04 7.45
CA ASP A 192 -16.69 -10.54 7.32
C ASP A 192 -17.62 -11.14 8.40
N ALA A 193 -17.50 -12.45 8.66
CA ALA A 193 -18.28 -13.12 9.70
C ALA A 193 -18.01 -12.58 11.13
N VAL A 194 -16.81 -12.05 11.39
CA VAL A 194 -16.49 -11.42 12.69
C VAL A 194 -17.20 -10.08 12.87
N LEU A 195 -17.55 -9.40 11.76
CA LEU A 195 -18.28 -8.13 11.79
C LEU A 195 -19.80 -8.32 11.87
N ASP A 196 -20.31 -9.55 11.85
CA ASP A 196 -21.75 -9.82 11.99
C ASP A 196 -22.29 -9.27 13.32
N GLY A 197 -23.38 -8.53 13.23
CA GLY A 197 -24.01 -7.87 14.40
C GLY A 197 -23.30 -6.58 14.85
N SER A 198 -22.25 -6.14 14.16
CA SER A 198 -21.57 -4.85 14.41
C SER A 198 -21.99 -3.80 13.38
N ASP A 199 -22.11 -2.54 13.84
CA ASP A 199 -22.32 -1.37 12.98
C ASP A 199 -21.01 -0.76 12.46
N ALA A 200 -19.86 -1.35 12.77
CA ALA A 200 -18.55 -0.85 12.34
C ALA A 200 -18.43 -0.84 10.82
N LEU A 201 -17.90 0.25 10.29
CA LEU A 201 -17.53 0.36 8.88
C LEU A 201 -16.19 -0.32 8.64
N VAL A 202 -15.91 -0.62 7.37
CA VAL A 202 -14.59 -1.06 6.91
C VAL A 202 -14.06 -0.05 5.91
N PHE A 203 -12.87 0.49 6.17
CA PHE A 203 -12.09 1.19 5.17
C PHE A 203 -11.12 0.19 4.54
N SER A 204 -11.42 -0.24 3.31
CA SER A 204 -10.58 -1.19 2.57
C SER A 204 -9.60 -0.43 1.70
N ASP A 205 -8.33 -0.35 2.13
CA ASP A 205 -7.25 0.21 1.32
C ASP A 205 -6.71 -0.86 0.36
N GLU A 206 -7.08 -0.72 -0.92
CA GLU A 206 -6.74 -1.64 -1.99
C GLU A 206 -5.77 -1.00 -3.01
N ILE A 207 -5.02 0.04 -2.60
CA ILE A 207 -4.09 0.77 -3.46
C ILE A 207 -2.98 -0.11 -4.05
N HIS A 208 -2.67 -1.22 -3.39
CA HIS A 208 -1.68 -2.20 -3.84
C HIS A 208 -2.27 -3.30 -4.72
N SER A 209 -3.59 -3.33 -4.99
CA SER A 209 -4.23 -4.37 -5.80
C SER A 209 -3.61 -4.57 -7.19
N PRO A 210 -3.10 -3.54 -7.90
CA PRO A 210 -2.41 -3.76 -9.17
C PRO A 210 -1.06 -4.49 -9.03
N LEU A 211 -0.56 -4.69 -7.81
CA LEU A 211 0.77 -5.23 -7.51
C LEU A 211 0.72 -6.66 -6.94
N VAL A 212 -0.24 -7.45 -7.33
CA VAL A 212 -0.24 -8.90 -7.02
C VAL A 212 0.88 -9.56 -7.80
N LEU A 213 1.79 -10.24 -7.08
CA LEU A 213 3.01 -10.81 -7.64
C LEU A 213 2.83 -12.24 -8.11
N ASP A 214 2.08 -13.04 -7.38
CA ASP A 214 1.79 -14.42 -7.73
C ASP A 214 0.51 -14.51 -8.57
N ASP A 215 0.25 -15.68 -9.17
CA ASP A 215 -1.00 -15.96 -9.90
C ASP A 215 -2.21 -16.18 -8.95
N LEU A 216 -2.25 -15.40 -7.87
CA LEU A 216 -3.33 -15.42 -6.90
C LEU A 216 -4.45 -14.48 -7.34
N PRO A 217 -5.71 -14.90 -7.20
CA PRO A 217 -6.82 -13.99 -7.46
C PRO A 217 -6.85 -12.91 -6.38
N PHE A 218 -6.82 -11.64 -6.78
CA PHE A 218 -7.18 -10.55 -5.88
C PHE A 218 -8.70 -10.41 -5.81
N ILE A 219 -9.22 -10.34 -4.60
CA ILE A 219 -10.65 -10.13 -4.35
C ILE A 219 -10.80 -8.91 -3.45
N SER A 220 -11.58 -7.92 -3.91
CA SER A 220 -11.97 -6.79 -3.05
C SER A 220 -12.86 -7.28 -1.91
N TYR A 221 -12.62 -6.79 -0.69
CA TYR A 221 -13.44 -7.16 0.45
C TYR A 221 -14.93 -6.85 0.25
N ALA A 222 -15.25 -5.73 -0.38
CA ALA A 222 -16.65 -5.36 -0.67
C ALA A 222 -17.43 -6.39 -1.49
N ARG A 223 -16.76 -7.35 -2.14
CA ARG A 223 -17.38 -8.38 -2.98
C ARG A 223 -17.81 -9.65 -2.24
N VAL A 224 -17.26 -9.87 -1.03
CA VAL A 224 -17.41 -11.20 -0.39
C VAL A 224 -18.81 -11.50 0.11
N SER A 225 -19.59 -10.44 0.40
CA SER A 225 -20.99 -10.57 0.81
C SER A 225 -21.76 -9.27 0.58
N GLN A 226 -23.09 -9.32 0.69
CA GLN A 226 -23.93 -8.13 0.70
C GLN A 226 -23.68 -7.26 1.95
N ALA A 227 -23.37 -7.88 3.09
CA ALA A 227 -23.04 -7.18 4.32
C ALA A 227 -21.71 -6.45 4.19
N ALA A 228 -20.69 -7.09 3.61
CA ALA A 228 -19.43 -6.42 3.29
C ALA A 228 -19.63 -5.23 2.35
N ALA A 229 -20.42 -5.40 1.28
CA ALA A 229 -20.77 -4.29 0.36
C ALA A 229 -21.41 -3.11 1.08
N ALA A 230 -22.31 -3.37 2.03
CA ALA A 230 -23.07 -2.34 2.74
C ALA A 230 -22.25 -1.49 3.72
N ARG A 231 -21.14 -2.03 4.23
CA ARG A 231 -20.30 -1.39 5.26
C ARG A 231 -18.94 -0.89 4.77
N THR A 232 -18.59 -1.11 3.50
CA THR A 232 -17.23 -0.87 3.01
C THR A 232 -17.12 0.43 2.23
N VAL A 233 -16.10 1.20 2.58
CA VAL A 233 -15.51 2.25 1.75
C VAL A 233 -14.22 1.68 1.17
N THR A 234 -14.23 1.26 -0.09
CA THR A 234 -13.02 0.77 -0.77
C THR A 234 -12.27 1.95 -1.36
N ALA A 235 -10.97 2.06 -1.09
CA ALA A 235 -10.11 3.09 -1.64
C ALA A 235 -9.00 2.47 -2.50
N THR A 236 -8.79 3.00 -3.70
CA THR A 236 -7.78 2.51 -4.64
C THR A 236 -7.19 3.63 -5.48
N ALA A 237 -6.06 3.38 -6.13
CA ALA A 237 -5.44 4.28 -7.09
C ALA A 237 -4.43 3.54 -7.98
N ALA A 238 -4.14 4.06 -9.17
CA ALA A 238 -3.04 3.57 -10.00
C ALA A 238 -1.65 3.98 -9.46
N SER A 239 -1.60 4.86 -8.48
CA SER A 239 -0.36 5.55 -8.06
C SER A 239 0.76 4.60 -7.64
N LYS A 240 0.46 3.46 -6.99
CA LYS A 240 1.46 2.46 -6.60
C LYS A 240 1.81 1.51 -7.74
N GLY A 241 0.83 1.10 -8.54
CA GLY A 241 1.03 0.20 -9.67
C GLY A 241 1.81 0.83 -10.84
N TRP A 242 1.71 2.16 -11.00
CA TRP A 242 2.36 2.90 -12.11
C TRP A 242 3.35 3.98 -11.66
N ASN A 243 3.70 3.99 -10.37
CA ASN A 243 4.72 4.89 -9.82
C ASN A 243 4.45 6.39 -10.06
N ILE A 244 3.21 6.83 -9.86
CA ILE A 244 2.77 8.22 -10.05
C ILE A 244 2.20 8.85 -8.77
N ALA A 245 2.71 8.44 -7.61
CA ALA A 245 2.22 8.90 -6.31
C ALA A 245 2.40 10.40 -6.05
N GLY A 246 3.32 11.06 -6.76
CA GLY A 246 3.52 12.50 -6.71
C GLY A 246 2.39 13.33 -7.37
N LEU A 247 1.44 12.67 -8.03
CA LEU A 247 0.31 13.29 -8.71
C LEU A 247 -1.01 12.81 -8.07
N PRO A 248 -1.52 13.55 -7.07
CA PRO A 248 -2.70 13.15 -6.30
C PRO A 248 -3.91 12.86 -7.19
N SER A 249 -4.39 11.63 -7.16
CA SER A 249 -5.65 11.16 -7.74
C SER A 249 -5.90 9.75 -7.19
N ALA A 250 -7.09 9.48 -6.69
CA ALA A 250 -7.49 8.18 -6.17
C ALA A 250 -9.00 8.01 -6.33
N GLN A 251 -9.50 6.82 -6.11
CA GLN A 251 -10.91 6.50 -6.23
C GLN A 251 -11.42 5.87 -4.93
N VAL A 252 -12.64 6.25 -4.56
CA VAL A 252 -13.45 5.57 -3.54
C VAL A 252 -14.58 4.85 -4.27
N ILE A 253 -14.81 3.59 -3.91
CA ILE A 253 -15.85 2.73 -4.46
C ILE A 253 -16.85 2.42 -3.34
N LEU A 254 -18.13 2.69 -3.60
CA LEU A 254 -19.24 2.55 -2.66
C LEU A 254 -20.36 1.76 -3.33
N LEU A 255 -20.62 0.55 -2.84
CA LEU A 255 -21.65 -0.34 -3.41
C LEU A 255 -23.04 -0.10 -2.83
N ASP A 256 -23.11 0.39 -1.60
CA ASP A 256 -24.38 0.66 -0.89
C ASP A 256 -24.88 2.08 -1.13
N ASP A 257 -26.11 2.22 -1.56
CA ASP A 257 -26.71 3.52 -1.87
C ASP A 257 -26.85 4.44 -0.64
N SER A 258 -27.05 3.88 0.56
CA SER A 258 -27.18 4.66 1.79
C SER A 258 -25.81 5.21 2.19
N LEU A 259 -24.77 4.37 2.13
CA LEU A 259 -23.39 4.78 2.39
C LEU A 259 -22.93 5.80 1.34
N ALA A 260 -23.25 5.58 0.06
CA ALA A 260 -22.96 6.51 -1.02
C ALA A 260 -23.61 7.88 -0.81
N LYS A 261 -24.88 7.93 -0.40
CA LYS A 261 -25.56 9.20 -0.07
C LYS A 261 -24.93 9.92 1.12
N ARG A 262 -24.52 9.18 2.15
CA ARG A 262 -23.79 9.77 3.28
C ARG A 262 -22.46 10.35 2.83
N TRP A 263 -21.69 9.61 2.03
CA TRP A 263 -20.44 10.07 1.43
C TRP A 263 -20.64 11.33 0.57
N ASP A 264 -21.63 11.34 -0.32
CA ASP A 264 -21.87 12.43 -1.28
C ASP A 264 -22.22 13.76 -0.57
N SER A 265 -22.66 13.72 0.68
CA SER A 265 -22.94 14.93 1.49
C SER A 265 -21.68 15.74 1.83
N PHE A 266 -20.49 15.12 1.86
CA PHE A 266 -19.21 15.77 2.16
C PHE A 266 -18.10 15.46 1.14
N GLY A 267 -18.18 14.32 0.46
CA GLY A 267 -17.09 13.74 -0.35
C GLY A 267 -16.75 14.55 -1.61
N GLN A 268 -17.68 15.31 -2.16
CA GLN A 268 -17.44 16.12 -3.36
C GLN A 268 -16.24 17.09 -3.21
N ARG A 269 -15.98 17.59 -1.99
CA ARG A 269 -14.86 18.48 -1.73
C ARG A 269 -13.50 17.78 -1.85
N LEU A 270 -13.46 16.46 -1.68
CA LEU A 270 -12.23 15.67 -1.76
C LEU A 270 -11.73 15.52 -3.21
N ALA A 271 -12.60 15.69 -4.19
CA ALA A 271 -12.22 15.68 -5.59
C ALA A 271 -11.39 16.92 -5.99
N PHE A 272 -11.59 18.07 -5.32
CA PHE A 272 -10.86 19.31 -5.66
C PHE A 272 -9.34 19.22 -5.44
N GLY A 273 -8.88 18.32 -4.60
CA GLY A 273 -7.45 18.07 -4.39
C GLY A 273 -6.83 17.12 -5.41
N ALA A 274 -7.63 16.51 -6.30
CA ALA A 274 -7.11 15.60 -7.33
C ALA A 274 -6.42 16.42 -8.43
N SER A 275 -5.22 15.95 -8.83
CA SER A 275 -4.47 16.51 -9.95
C SER A 275 -5.14 16.16 -11.28
N VAL A 276 -5.40 17.15 -12.12
CA VAL A 276 -5.91 16.93 -13.47
C VAL A 276 -4.95 16.04 -14.27
N ILE A 277 -3.66 16.36 -14.26
CA ILE A 277 -2.61 15.59 -14.94
C ILE A 277 -2.46 14.19 -14.31
N GLY A 278 -2.55 14.08 -12.99
CA GLY A 278 -2.54 12.79 -12.28
C GLY A 278 -3.73 11.91 -12.66
N THR A 279 -4.91 12.50 -12.80
CA THR A 279 -6.12 11.77 -13.21
C THR A 279 -6.04 11.28 -14.66
N ILE A 280 -5.50 12.09 -15.58
CA ILE A 280 -5.20 11.66 -16.96
C ILE A 280 -4.21 10.49 -16.95
N GLY A 281 -3.15 10.59 -16.16
CA GLY A 281 -2.20 9.50 -15.99
C GLY A 281 -2.85 8.21 -15.50
N GLN A 282 -3.76 8.30 -14.53
CA GLN A 282 -4.48 7.12 -14.01
C GLN A 282 -5.48 6.52 -15.00
N ILE A 283 -6.21 7.36 -15.75
CA ILE A 283 -7.08 6.87 -16.83
C ILE A 283 -6.24 6.04 -17.81
N THR A 284 -5.10 6.59 -18.24
CA THR A 284 -4.21 5.89 -19.17
C THR A 284 -3.62 4.62 -18.53
N ALA A 285 -3.24 4.66 -17.26
CA ALA A 285 -2.76 3.49 -16.53
C ALA A 285 -3.77 2.34 -16.54
N TYR A 286 -5.05 2.65 -16.36
CA TYR A 286 -6.12 1.65 -16.30
C TYR A 286 -6.60 1.17 -17.68
N THR A 287 -6.41 1.95 -18.73
CA THR A 287 -6.90 1.64 -20.09
C THR A 287 -5.80 1.25 -21.07
N SER A 288 -4.52 1.44 -20.71
CA SER A 288 -3.41 1.06 -21.57
C SER A 288 -3.25 -0.46 -21.65
N THR A 289 -2.95 -0.92 -22.84
CA THR A 289 -2.63 -2.33 -23.14
C THR A 289 -1.12 -2.58 -23.26
N ASP A 290 -0.27 -1.61 -22.82
CA ASP A 290 1.18 -1.80 -22.84
C ASP A 290 1.63 -2.86 -21.82
N SER A 291 2.80 -3.44 -22.06
CA SER A 291 3.38 -4.49 -21.20
C SER A 291 4.11 -3.97 -19.98
N TRP A 292 4.16 -2.63 -19.78
CA TRP A 292 5.02 -2.04 -18.76
C TRP A 292 4.74 -2.58 -17.35
N GLN A 293 3.47 -2.64 -16.96
CA GLN A 293 3.11 -3.14 -15.62
C GLN A 293 3.48 -4.60 -15.42
N SER A 294 3.26 -5.47 -16.42
CA SER A 294 3.65 -6.87 -16.33
C SER A 294 5.17 -7.02 -16.26
N GLU A 295 5.94 -6.25 -17.04
CA GLU A 295 7.40 -6.22 -16.95
C GLU A 295 7.90 -5.77 -15.56
N VAL A 296 7.22 -4.79 -14.93
CA VAL A 296 7.50 -4.36 -13.54
C VAL A 296 7.26 -5.51 -12.55
N LEU A 297 6.12 -6.18 -12.65
CA LEU A 297 5.79 -7.30 -11.75
C LEU A 297 6.80 -8.44 -11.89
N ASP A 298 7.17 -8.80 -13.13
CA ASP A 298 8.19 -9.82 -13.40
C ASP A 298 9.55 -9.43 -12.80
N TYR A 299 9.93 -8.18 -12.94
CA TYR A 299 11.18 -7.67 -12.39
C TYR A 299 11.20 -7.69 -10.85
N ILE A 300 10.10 -7.31 -10.23
CA ILE A 300 9.93 -7.36 -8.77
C ILE A 300 9.97 -8.83 -8.27
N ARG A 301 9.33 -9.77 -8.98
CA ARG A 301 9.40 -11.21 -8.65
C ARG A 301 10.84 -11.71 -8.60
N LEU A 302 11.66 -11.36 -9.59
CA LEU A 302 13.08 -11.71 -9.60
C LEU A 302 13.86 -11.12 -8.41
N ASN A 303 13.55 -9.89 -8.01
CA ASN A 303 14.12 -9.29 -6.81
C ASN A 303 13.70 -10.03 -5.53
N VAL A 304 12.42 -10.41 -5.44
CA VAL A 304 11.90 -11.21 -4.32
C VAL A 304 12.56 -12.58 -4.27
N ASP A 305 12.73 -13.26 -5.42
CA ASP A 305 13.41 -14.55 -5.52
C ASP A 305 14.85 -14.46 -5.01
N ALA A 306 15.59 -13.42 -5.41
CA ALA A 306 16.96 -13.19 -4.97
C ALA A 306 17.05 -12.99 -3.44
N VAL A 307 16.14 -12.21 -2.86
CA VAL A 307 16.06 -12.01 -1.40
C VAL A 307 15.70 -13.30 -0.68
N GLU A 308 14.67 -14.01 -1.12
CA GLU A 308 14.23 -15.27 -0.52
C GLU A 308 15.37 -16.30 -0.52
N GLN A 309 16.08 -16.46 -1.64
CA GLN A 309 17.23 -17.35 -1.74
C GLN A 309 18.37 -16.95 -0.80
N ALA A 310 18.70 -15.66 -0.74
CA ALA A 310 19.80 -15.17 0.07
C ALA A 310 19.52 -15.28 1.57
N LEU A 311 18.26 -15.08 1.98
CA LEU A 311 17.85 -15.13 3.39
C LEU A 311 17.48 -16.54 3.86
N ALA A 312 17.32 -17.54 2.99
CA ALA A 312 16.87 -18.89 3.33
C ALA A 312 17.69 -19.57 4.45
N ASN A 313 19.00 -19.30 4.51
CA ASN A 313 19.91 -19.84 5.52
C ASN A 313 20.41 -18.78 6.51
N SER A 314 19.78 -17.61 6.55
CA SER A 314 20.09 -16.54 7.50
C SER A 314 19.13 -16.59 8.71
N PRO A 315 19.48 -15.98 9.83
CA PRO A 315 18.57 -15.85 10.96
C PRO A 315 17.49 -14.76 10.76
N ILE A 316 17.47 -14.07 9.63
CA ILE A 316 16.47 -13.06 9.32
C ILE A 316 15.15 -13.74 8.96
N ALA A 317 14.08 -13.40 9.67
CA ALA A 317 12.76 -13.89 9.31
C ALA A 317 12.26 -13.15 8.07
N PHE A 318 11.94 -13.90 7.02
CA PHE A 318 11.39 -13.38 5.78
C PHE A 318 10.20 -14.22 5.34
N THR A 319 9.15 -13.55 4.94
CA THR A 319 8.00 -14.20 4.28
C THR A 319 7.88 -13.63 2.87
N ARG A 320 7.85 -14.52 1.87
CA ARG A 320 7.66 -14.11 0.49
C ARG A 320 6.37 -13.30 0.35
N PRO A 321 6.42 -12.08 -0.19
CA PRO A 321 5.23 -11.30 -0.45
C PRO A 321 4.42 -11.89 -1.61
N GLU A 322 3.12 -11.93 -1.47
CA GLU A 322 2.14 -12.32 -2.51
C GLU A 322 1.73 -11.10 -3.35
N GLY A 323 1.89 -9.91 -2.80
CA GLY A 323 1.62 -8.63 -3.45
C GLY A 323 2.47 -7.50 -2.87
N THR A 324 2.45 -6.37 -3.54
CA THR A 324 3.31 -5.20 -3.29
C THR A 324 4.82 -5.48 -3.48
N TYR A 325 5.60 -4.44 -3.54
CA TYR A 325 7.08 -4.49 -3.57
C TYR A 325 7.71 -4.12 -2.22
N LEU A 326 6.87 -3.97 -1.19
CA LEU A 326 7.29 -3.73 0.19
C LEU A 326 7.37 -5.08 0.90
N THR A 327 8.50 -5.36 1.51
CA THR A 327 8.74 -6.64 2.18
C THR A 327 9.04 -6.45 3.65
N TRP A 328 8.80 -7.47 4.46
CA TRP A 328 8.84 -7.41 5.91
C TRP A 328 9.90 -8.36 6.46
N TRP A 329 10.95 -7.79 7.07
CA TRP A 329 12.14 -8.50 7.52
C TRP A 329 12.23 -8.46 9.04
N GLY A 330 12.34 -9.63 9.69
CA GLY A 330 12.45 -9.76 11.14
C GLY A 330 13.87 -10.08 11.57
N PHE A 331 14.33 -9.36 12.59
CA PHE A 331 15.69 -9.42 13.14
C PHE A 331 15.68 -9.82 14.61
N GLU A 332 14.64 -10.51 15.06
CA GLU A 332 14.48 -10.90 16.47
C GLU A 332 15.65 -11.74 16.95
N GLY A 333 16.20 -11.39 18.10
CA GLY A 333 17.35 -12.08 18.70
C GLY A 333 18.72 -11.75 18.09
N LEU A 334 18.81 -10.85 17.10
CA LEU A 334 20.06 -10.51 16.43
C LEU A 334 20.81 -9.33 17.08
N GLY A 335 20.25 -8.72 18.12
CA GLY A 335 20.92 -7.66 18.88
C GLY A 335 21.18 -6.37 18.11
N LEU A 336 20.36 -6.04 17.13
CA LEU A 336 20.47 -4.78 16.37
C LEU A 336 19.90 -3.62 17.19
N GLU A 337 20.79 -2.81 17.76
CA GLU A 337 20.44 -1.68 18.61
C GLU A 337 20.59 -0.33 17.88
N PRO A 338 19.74 0.68 18.18
CA PRO A 338 18.55 0.63 19.06
C PRO A 338 17.35 -0.05 18.37
N SER A 339 17.43 -0.34 17.09
CA SER A 339 16.46 -1.09 16.28
C SER A 339 17.07 -1.49 14.93
N PRO A 340 16.50 -2.49 14.22
CA PRO A 340 16.98 -2.90 12.91
C PRO A 340 17.02 -1.76 11.89
N GLY A 341 15.98 -0.92 11.83
CA GLY A 341 15.93 0.21 10.90
C GLY A 341 17.03 1.23 11.13
N VAL A 342 17.34 1.52 12.41
CA VAL A 342 18.45 2.42 12.75
C VAL A 342 19.79 1.76 12.45
N ALA A 343 20.00 0.49 12.80
CA ALA A 343 21.25 -0.23 12.54
C ALA A 343 21.50 -0.34 11.01
N MET A 344 20.51 -0.70 10.21
CA MET A 344 20.61 -0.74 8.75
C MET A 344 20.99 0.63 8.18
N ARG A 345 20.39 1.71 8.66
CA ARG A 345 20.71 3.06 8.22
C ARG A 345 22.13 3.48 8.61
N GLU A 346 22.47 3.38 9.88
CA GLU A 346 23.72 3.96 10.42
C GLU A 346 24.95 3.10 10.11
N LEU A 347 24.81 1.79 10.14
CA LEU A 347 25.94 0.85 9.98
C LEU A 347 26.03 0.31 8.53
N ALA A 348 24.90 -0.06 7.92
CA ALA A 348 24.89 -0.62 6.58
C ALA A 348 24.60 0.41 5.47
N GLY A 349 24.13 1.63 5.81
CA GLY A 349 23.81 2.66 4.82
C GLY A 349 22.57 2.35 3.99
N ILE A 350 21.60 1.66 4.57
CA ILE A 350 20.33 1.28 3.94
C ILE A 350 19.20 2.01 4.67
N GLY A 351 18.52 2.92 3.97
CA GLY A 351 17.34 3.61 4.50
C GLY A 351 16.09 2.75 4.36
N VAL A 352 15.54 2.27 5.48
CA VAL A 352 14.33 1.45 5.55
C VAL A 352 13.34 2.06 6.53
N ASN A 353 12.09 1.57 6.56
CA ASN A 353 11.18 1.92 7.66
C ASN A 353 11.40 1.00 8.86
N ASP A 354 11.47 1.62 10.02
CA ASP A 354 11.62 0.91 11.29
C ASP A 354 10.29 0.26 11.69
N GLY A 355 10.34 -0.99 12.13
CA GLY A 355 9.14 -1.77 12.41
C GLY A 355 8.28 -1.22 13.55
N LYS A 356 8.90 -0.56 14.55
CA LYS A 356 8.16 0.11 15.64
C LYS A 356 7.18 1.19 15.16
N ASP A 357 7.45 1.79 13.98
CA ASP A 357 6.57 2.80 13.40
C ASP A 357 5.35 2.17 12.69
N LEU A 358 5.37 0.85 12.46
CA LEU A 358 4.32 0.09 11.80
C LEU A 358 3.46 -0.73 12.80
N GLY A 359 3.75 -0.64 14.10
CA GLY A 359 3.01 -1.28 15.18
C GLY A 359 3.88 -1.55 16.39
N ALA A 360 3.31 -1.45 17.58
CA ALA A 360 4.03 -1.48 18.84
C ALA A 360 4.85 -2.77 19.06
N ASP A 361 4.37 -3.92 18.55
CA ASP A 361 5.00 -5.23 18.75
C ASP A 361 6.13 -5.53 17.76
N TYR A 362 6.46 -4.61 16.85
CA TYR A 362 7.36 -4.88 15.72
C TYR A 362 8.69 -4.13 15.80
N SER A 363 9.16 -3.78 16.99
CA SER A 363 10.43 -3.04 17.19
C SER A 363 11.67 -3.74 16.63
N GLN A 364 11.61 -5.07 16.41
CA GLN A 364 12.69 -5.87 15.85
C GLN A 364 12.48 -6.20 14.36
N TRP A 365 11.68 -5.40 13.66
CA TRP A 365 11.37 -5.59 12.25
C TRP A 365 11.73 -4.36 11.43
N ALA A 366 11.86 -4.56 10.11
CA ALA A 366 12.05 -3.47 9.15
C ALA A 366 11.27 -3.73 7.87
N ARG A 367 10.70 -2.67 7.27
CA ARG A 367 10.08 -2.74 5.95
C ARG A 367 11.07 -2.31 4.88
N VAL A 368 11.30 -3.18 3.89
CA VAL A 368 12.26 -3.01 2.81
C VAL A 368 11.53 -2.95 1.47
N ASN A 369 11.81 -1.92 0.67
CA ASN A 369 11.29 -1.76 -0.69
C ASN A 369 12.22 -2.44 -1.70
N LEU A 370 11.69 -3.36 -2.51
CA LEU A 370 12.43 -4.11 -3.54
C LEU A 370 12.16 -3.62 -4.98
N ALA A 371 11.40 -2.54 -5.17
CA ALA A 371 11.17 -1.95 -6.51
C ALA A 371 12.36 -1.07 -6.93
N THR A 372 13.49 -1.69 -7.17
CA THR A 372 14.77 -1.09 -7.57
C THR A 372 15.56 -2.04 -8.47
N SER A 373 16.75 -1.65 -8.94
CA SER A 373 17.56 -2.53 -9.79
C SER A 373 18.05 -3.78 -9.05
N HIS A 374 18.30 -4.87 -9.79
CA HIS A 374 18.90 -6.09 -9.23
C HIS A 374 20.22 -5.82 -8.51
N GLU A 375 21.03 -4.89 -9.05
CA GLU A 375 22.29 -4.45 -8.43
C GLU A 375 22.07 -3.85 -7.03
N VAL A 376 21.07 -2.96 -6.89
CA VAL A 376 20.72 -2.35 -5.60
C VAL A 376 20.20 -3.41 -4.63
N VAL A 377 19.38 -4.36 -5.09
CA VAL A 377 18.89 -5.46 -4.24
C VAL A 377 20.04 -6.33 -3.76
N ALA A 378 21.00 -6.66 -4.64
CA ALA A 378 22.20 -7.42 -4.27
C ALA A 378 23.03 -6.68 -3.20
N ASP A 379 23.22 -5.36 -3.36
CA ASP A 379 23.92 -4.52 -2.37
C ASP A 379 23.16 -4.44 -1.02
N ILE A 380 21.84 -4.35 -1.04
CA ILE A 380 21.00 -4.42 0.18
C ILE A 380 21.20 -5.77 0.89
N ILE A 381 21.17 -6.88 0.17
CA ILE A 381 21.35 -8.21 0.73
C ILE A 381 22.75 -8.34 1.35
N GLU A 382 23.80 -8.03 0.59
CA GLU A 382 25.20 -8.14 1.04
C GLU A 382 25.45 -7.35 2.31
N ARG A 383 25.07 -6.08 2.33
CA ARG A 383 25.24 -5.20 3.49
C ARG A 383 24.43 -5.65 4.70
N THR A 384 23.22 -6.16 4.49
CA THR A 384 22.41 -6.67 5.59
C THR A 384 23.00 -7.93 6.20
N LEU A 385 23.47 -8.87 5.38
CA LEU A 385 24.14 -10.09 5.86
C LEU A 385 25.46 -9.77 6.55
N ALA A 386 26.26 -8.84 6.05
CA ALA A 386 27.46 -8.35 6.70
C ALA A 386 27.17 -7.72 8.07
N LEU A 387 26.11 -6.89 8.16
CA LEU A 387 25.67 -6.25 9.41
C LEU A 387 25.39 -7.31 10.50
N ILE A 388 24.59 -8.33 10.20
CA ILE A 388 24.21 -9.35 11.20
C ILE A 388 25.36 -10.32 11.56
N SER A 389 26.35 -10.49 10.68
CA SER A 389 27.53 -11.33 10.96
C SER A 389 28.62 -10.59 11.72
N GLY A 390 28.50 -9.27 11.97
CA GLY A 390 29.54 -8.43 12.56
C GLY A 390 30.74 -8.22 11.64
N ALA A 391 30.64 -8.53 10.36
CA ALA A 391 31.69 -8.29 9.38
C ALA A 391 31.83 -6.79 9.09
N SER A 392 33.08 -6.30 8.96
CA SER A 392 33.32 -4.91 8.57
C SER A 392 32.79 -4.67 7.16
N LEU A 393 31.84 -3.77 7.03
CA LEU A 393 31.38 -3.26 5.73
C LEU A 393 32.51 -2.40 5.14
N ARG A 394 33.07 -2.79 4.00
CA ARG A 394 34.13 -2.08 3.28
C ARG A 394 33.58 -0.96 2.40
#